data_1daf718dffc5f36fd6932f9a648f693e
#
_entry.id   1daf718dffc5f36fd6932f9a648f693e
#
_cell.length_a   1.000
_cell.length_b   1.000
_cell.length_c   1.000
_cell.angle_alpha   90.00
_cell.angle_beta   90.00
_cell.angle_gamma   90.00
#
_symmetry.space_group_name_H-M   'P 1'
#
loop_
_entity.id
_entity.type
_entity.pdbx_description
1 polymer ?
#
loop_
_entity_poly.entity_id
_entity_poly.type
_entity_poly.pdbx_seq_one_letter_code
_entity_poly.pdbx_strand_id
1 'polypeptide(L)'
;MPGSAVLAGGAARRYGGVPKGLLTVGGRRILDRVVERLSAVTGALPVLVANAPDAVSWRPDLQTIADVRPGCGSLGGIYTAVTAGSAAGGGAVLCVAWDMPFVPEALLSALVAGAAAGGYDAFLPESSGRRGLEPLCAVYGPACSRAIAHRLDNGELQAISFHPDVRVGILPLAEIKAFGDPDELFFNVNTPADLARAEALSRRHG
;
A
#
# COMPACT_ATOMS: atom_id res chain seq x y z
N MET A 1 14.42 -10.85 -3.28
CA MET A 1 13.68 -9.75 -2.62
C MET A 1 12.31 -9.61 -3.28
N PRO A 2 11.24 -9.31 -2.56
CA PRO A 2 9.95 -9.05 -3.17
C PRO A 2 10.00 -7.79 -4.05
N GLY A 3 9.14 -7.71 -5.06
CA GLY A 3 8.84 -6.45 -5.72
C GLY A 3 8.08 -5.50 -4.79
N SER A 4 7.87 -4.25 -5.21
CA SER A 4 7.05 -3.31 -4.46
C SER A 4 6.14 -2.47 -5.36
N ALA A 5 5.00 -2.04 -4.82
CA ALA A 5 4.05 -1.22 -5.52
C ALA A 5 3.47 -0.12 -4.62
N VAL A 6 3.36 1.08 -5.17
CA VAL A 6 2.59 2.16 -4.59
C VAL A 6 1.18 2.13 -5.17
N LEU A 7 0.16 2.00 -4.31
CA LEU A 7 -1.23 1.98 -4.72
C LEU A 7 -1.80 3.42 -4.69
N ALA A 8 -1.87 4.06 -5.85
CA ALA A 8 -2.35 5.43 -6.02
C ALA A 8 -3.80 5.45 -6.52
N GLY A 9 -4.69 4.77 -5.78
CA GLY A 9 -6.11 4.71 -6.06
C GLY A 9 -6.93 5.77 -5.33
N GLY A 10 -8.18 5.92 -5.72
CA GLY A 10 -9.16 6.81 -5.10
C GLY A 10 -9.39 8.12 -5.85
N ALA A 11 -10.63 8.62 -5.82
CA ALA A 11 -11.00 9.85 -6.52
C ALA A 11 -10.38 11.07 -5.82
N ALA A 12 -9.49 11.77 -6.50
CA ALA A 12 -8.82 13.01 -6.05
C ALA A 12 -9.79 14.21 -5.82
N ARG A 13 -11.09 14.00 -5.94
CA ARG A 13 -12.13 15.04 -5.95
C ARG A 13 -12.22 15.90 -4.68
N ARG A 14 -11.65 15.46 -3.55
CA ARG A 14 -11.77 16.12 -2.25
C ARG A 14 -10.75 17.24 -1.99
N TYR A 15 -9.73 17.36 -2.84
CA TYR A 15 -8.67 18.37 -2.71
C TYR A 15 -8.63 19.33 -3.91
N GLY A 16 -9.79 19.74 -4.43
CA GLY A 16 -9.81 20.63 -5.60
C GLY A 16 -9.15 20.07 -6.85
N GLY A 17 -9.11 18.73 -6.97
CA GLY A 17 -8.48 18.03 -8.09
C GLY A 17 -7.01 17.66 -7.89
N VAL A 18 -6.36 18.11 -6.80
CA VAL A 18 -4.97 17.73 -6.52
C VAL A 18 -4.89 16.28 -6.05
N PRO A 19 -4.04 15.44 -6.68
CA PRO A 19 -3.82 14.06 -6.25
C PRO A 19 -3.23 14.00 -4.84
N LYS A 20 -3.80 13.17 -3.96
CA LYS A 20 -3.45 13.12 -2.52
C LYS A 20 -1.97 12.86 -2.25
N GLY A 21 -1.36 11.92 -2.96
CA GLY A 21 0.05 11.58 -2.77
C GLY A 21 1.02 12.69 -3.17
N LEU A 22 0.54 13.70 -3.92
CA LEU A 22 1.33 14.88 -4.26
C LEU A 22 1.26 15.98 -3.19
N LEU A 23 0.38 15.83 -2.20
CA LEU A 23 0.32 16.72 -1.04
C LEU A 23 1.61 16.60 -0.23
N THR A 24 2.01 17.71 0.36
CA THR A 24 3.25 17.81 1.15
C THR A 24 2.94 17.64 2.63
N VAL A 25 3.75 16.85 3.32
CA VAL A 25 3.74 16.68 4.79
C VAL A 25 5.17 16.85 5.27
N GLY A 26 5.43 17.80 6.16
CA GLY A 26 6.77 18.10 6.64
C GLY A 26 7.75 18.45 5.51
N GLY A 27 7.32 19.27 4.54
CA GLY A 27 8.15 19.72 3.43
C GLY A 27 8.39 18.69 2.30
N ARG A 28 7.81 17.46 2.37
CA ARG A 28 8.03 16.40 1.37
C ARG A 28 6.71 15.81 0.89
N ARG A 29 6.58 15.53 -0.41
CA ARG A 29 5.39 14.87 -0.95
C ARG A 29 5.22 13.48 -0.33
N ILE A 30 3.97 13.09 -0.05
CA ILE A 30 3.66 11.79 0.55
C ILE A 30 4.13 10.66 -0.38
N LEU A 31 3.87 10.76 -1.68
CA LEU A 31 4.32 9.80 -2.69
C LEU A 31 5.85 9.58 -2.62
N ASP A 32 6.65 10.66 -2.51
CA ASP A 32 8.10 10.54 -2.47
C ASP A 32 8.58 9.80 -1.22
N ARG A 33 7.94 10.05 -0.07
CA ARG A 33 8.23 9.33 1.18
C ARG A 33 7.96 7.83 1.04
N VAL A 34 6.82 7.46 0.47
CA VAL A 34 6.43 6.05 0.28
C VAL A 34 7.39 5.36 -0.69
N VAL A 35 7.70 6.02 -1.82
CA VAL A 35 8.64 5.48 -2.83
C VAL A 35 10.02 5.21 -2.23
N GLU A 36 10.58 6.17 -1.48
CA GLU A 36 11.90 6.02 -0.86
C GLU A 36 11.96 4.85 0.12
N ARG A 37 10.95 4.73 1.01
CA ARG A 37 10.89 3.66 1.98
C ARG A 37 10.73 2.28 1.33
N LEU A 38 9.88 2.17 0.32
CA LEU A 38 9.75 0.94 -0.47
C LEU A 38 11.07 0.59 -1.16
N SER A 39 11.73 1.58 -1.79
CA SER A 39 13.01 1.37 -2.46
C SER A 39 14.12 0.95 -1.49
N ALA A 40 14.18 1.55 -0.30
CA ALA A 40 15.14 1.19 0.73
C ALA A 40 14.97 -0.28 1.19
N VAL A 41 13.70 -0.73 1.35
CA VAL A 41 13.40 -2.08 1.83
C VAL A 41 13.57 -3.15 0.74
N THR A 42 13.20 -2.85 -0.50
CA THR A 42 13.21 -3.85 -1.59
C THR A 42 14.45 -3.78 -2.47
N GLY A 43 15.25 -2.73 -2.37
CA GLY A 43 16.44 -2.52 -3.20
C GLY A 43 16.14 -2.10 -4.64
N ALA A 44 14.88 -1.81 -4.98
CA ALA A 44 14.44 -1.42 -6.32
C ALA A 44 13.32 -0.39 -6.27
N LEU A 45 13.14 0.37 -7.34
CA LEU A 45 12.03 1.31 -7.46
C LEU A 45 10.69 0.56 -7.51
N PRO A 46 9.65 1.03 -6.80
CA PRO A 46 8.32 0.43 -6.87
C PRO A 46 7.62 0.73 -8.20
N VAL A 47 6.66 -0.11 -8.55
CA VAL A 47 5.69 0.21 -9.60
C VAL A 47 4.63 1.16 -9.02
N LEU A 48 4.24 2.17 -9.77
CA LEU A 48 3.11 3.05 -9.43
C LEU A 48 1.83 2.53 -10.09
N VAL A 49 0.88 2.05 -9.28
CA VAL A 49 -0.45 1.63 -9.77
C VAL A 49 -1.38 2.82 -9.68
N ALA A 50 -1.75 3.41 -10.82
CA ALA A 50 -2.55 4.62 -10.87
C ALA A 50 -3.37 4.72 -12.16
N ASN A 51 -4.63 5.18 -12.05
CA ASN A 51 -5.56 5.32 -13.19
C ASN A 51 -5.68 6.75 -13.74
N ALA A 52 -5.06 7.74 -13.08
CA ALA A 52 -5.11 9.12 -13.55
C ALA A 52 -4.30 9.26 -14.85
N PRO A 53 -4.82 9.98 -15.86
CA PRO A 53 -4.14 10.12 -17.15
C PRO A 53 -2.76 10.78 -17.06
N ASP A 54 -2.56 11.63 -16.05
CA ASP A 54 -1.32 12.35 -15.77
C ASP A 54 -0.39 11.65 -14.78
N ALA A 55 -0.74 10.46 -14.31
CA ALA A 55 0.01 9.74 -13.27
C ALA A 55 1.49 9.48 -13.63
N VAL A 56 1.79 9.28 -14.90
CA VAL A 56 3.17 9.13 -15.40
C VAL A 56 4.04 10.37 -15.06
N SER A 57 3.44 11.55 -15.01
CA SER A 57 4.15 12.78 -14.68
C SER A 57 4.45 12.97 -13.19
N TRP A 58 3.79 12.24 -12.29
CA TRP A 58 3.95 12.40 -10.85
C TRP A 58 5.34 11.96 -10.35
N ARG A 59 5.84 10.87 -10.93
CA ARG A 59 7.18 10.30 -10.72
C ARG A 59 7.64 9.64 -12.02
N PRO A 60 8.26 10.40 -12.95
CA PRO A 60 8.64 9.90 -14.28
C PRO A 60 9.70 8.79 -14.26
N ASP A 61 10.40 8.64 -13.14
CA ASP A 61 11.37 7.57 -12.88
C ASP A 61 10.74 6.23 -12.53
N LEU A 62 9.42 6.19 -12.23
CA LEU A 62 8.70 4.97 -11.91
C LEU A 62 7.99 4.41 -13.14
N GLN A 63 7.93 3.07 -13.21
CA GLN A 63 6.97 2.43 -14.09
C GLN A 63 5.54 2.67 -13.55
N THR A 64 4.71 3.36 -14.33
CA THR A 64 3.30 3.59 -14.00
C THR A 64 2.43 2.62 -14.78
N ILE A 65 1.51 1.94 -14.10
CA ILE A 65 0.54 1.01 -14.70
C ILE A 65 -0.88 1.36 -14.24
N ALA A 66 -1.83 1.27 -15.15
CA ALA A 66 -3.25 1.41 -14.83
C ALA A 66 -3.81 0.10 -14.25
N ASP A 67 -4.91 0.18 -13.50
CA ASP A 67 -5.60 -1.01 -13.00
C ASP A 67 -5.98 -1.95 -14.14
N VAL A 68 -5.61 -3.21 -14.01
CA VAL A 68 -6.01 -4.28 -14.94
C VAL A 68 -7.54 -4.44 -14.95
N ARG A 69 -8.19 -4.14 -13.83
CA ARG A 69 -9.64 -4.13 -13.67
C ARG A 69 -10.10 -2.78 -13.11
N PRO A 70 -10.37 -1.79 -13.96
CA PRO A 70 -10.81 -0.46 -13.54
C PRO A 70 -12.11 -0.49 -12.73
N GLY A 71 -12.25 0.41 -11.78
CA GLY A 71 -13.47 0.53 -10.97
C GLY A 71 -13.58 -0.44 -9.81
N CYS A 72 -12.60 -1.32 -9.62
CA CYS A 72 -12.60 -2.34 -8.55
C CYS A 72 -11.99 -1.86 -7.22
N GLY A 73 -11.81 -0.55 -7.04
CA GLY A 73 -11.32 0.04 -5.79
C GLY A 73 -9.95 -0.48 -5.35
N SER A 74 -9.73 -0.57 -4.04
CA SER A 74 -8.45 -1.00 -3.48
C SER A 74 -8.07 -2.43 -3.86
N LEU A 75 -9.06 -3.33 -3.98
CA LEU A 75 -8.81 -4.71 -4.37
C LEU A 75 -8.31 -4.81 -5.82
N GLY A 76 -8.82 -3.96 -6.73
CA GLY A 76 -8.33 -3.84 -8.10
C GLY A 76 -6.88 -3.40 -8.17
N GLY A 77 -6.48 -2.43 -7.33
CA GLY A 77 -5.09 -1.99 -7.22
C GLY A 77 -4.16 -3.08 -6.70
N ILE A 78 -4.57 -3.82 -5.66
CA ILE A 78 -3.81 -4.98 -5.14
C ILE A 78 -3.67 -6.05 -6.23
N TYR A 79 -4.77 -6.37 -6.93
CA TYR A 79 -4.75 -7.33 -8.04
C TYR A 79 -3.75 -6.95 -9.12
N THR A 80 -3.75 -5.67 -9.50
CA THR A 80 -2.84 -5.14 -10.51
C THR A 80 -1.38 -5.25 -10.06
N ALA A 81 -1.07 -4.90 -8.82
CA ALA A 81 0.27 -4.99 -8.26
C ALA A 81 0.78 -6.44 -8.23
N VAL A 82 -0.06 -7.40 -7.77
CA VAL A 82 0.30 -8.83 -7.73
C VAL A 82 0.51 -9.40 -9.12
N THR A 83 -0.34 -9.02 -10.08
CA THR A 83 -0.23 -9.48 -11.48
C THR A 83 1.05 -8.96 -12.13
N ALA A 84 1.39 -7.67 -11.92
CA ALA A 84 2.63 -7.08 -12.42
C ALA A 84 3.88 -7.73 -11.80
N GLY A 85 3.86 -7.98 -10.48
CA GLY A 85 4.94 -8.68 -9.78
C GLY A 85 5.15 -10.11 -10.27
N SER A 86 4.07 -10.82 -10.55
CA SER A 86 4.13 -12.18 -11.13
C SER A 86 4.73 -12.18 -12.54
N ALA A 87 4.38 -11.19 -13.37
CA ALA A 87 4.95 -11.04 -14.72
C ALA A 87 6.45 -10.70 -14.71
N ALA A 88 6.91 -9.98 -13.70
CA ALA A 88 8.31 -9.55 -13.56
C ALA A 88 9.25 -10.61 -12.95
N GLY A 89 8.80 -11.83 -12.73
CA GLY A 89 9.63 -12.90 -12.18
C GLY A 89 9.02 -13.70 -11.03
N GLY A 90 7.73 -13.46 -10.74
CA GLY A 90 6.93 -14.35 -9.91
C GLY A 90 7.08 -14.25 -8.40
N GLY A 91 7.64 -13.17 -7.89
CA GLY A 91 7.82 -12.95 -6.46
C GLY A 91 6.59 -12.34 -5.76
N ALA A 92 6.65 -12.28 -4.43
CA ALA A 92 5.70 -11.49 -3.66
C ALA A 92 5.89 -9.99 -3.92
N VAL A 93 4.85 -9.19 -3.65
CA VAL A 93 4.85 -7.73 -3.82
C VAL A 93 4.48 -7.06 -2.51
N LEU A 94 5.32 -6.15 -2.02
CA LEU A 94 5.02 -5.25 -0.91
C LEU A 94 4.21 -4.07 -1.45
N CYS A 95 2.96 -3.97 -1.06
CA CYS A 95 2.03 -2.91 -1.46
C CYS A 95 1.90 -1.87 -0.34
N VAL A 96 2.00 -0.59 -0.69
CA VAL A 96 1.71 0.52 0.24
C VAL A 96 0.85 1.57 -0.47
N ALA A 97 -0.21 2.04 0.22
CA ALA A 97 -1.02 3.15 -0.29
C ALA A 97 -0.23 4.47 -0.28
N TRP A 98 -0.44 5.28 -1.29
CA TRP A 98 0.26 6.55 -1.48
C TRP A 98 -0.12 7.67 -0.51
N ASP A 99 -1.15 7.48 0.31
CA ASP A 99 -1.68 8.44 1.29
C ASP A 99 -1.28 8.12 2.74
N MET A 100 -0.31 7.22 2.93
CA MET A 100 0.25 6.80 4.23
C MET A 100 1.64 7.42 4.47
N PRO A 101 1.75 8.66 4.96
CA PRO A 101 3.04 9.36 5.09
C PRO A 101 3.98 8.83 6.18
N PHE A 102 3.49 8.03 7.14
CA PHE A 102 4.23 7.70 8.36
C PHE A 102 4.68 6.23 8.49
N VAL A 103 4.36 5.36 7.55
CA VAL A 103 4.80 3.94 7.59
C VAL A 103 6.32 3.87 7.55
N PRO A 104 7.03 3.37 8.59
CA PRO A 104 8.48 3.37 8.63
C PRO A 104 9.09 2.16 7.90
N GLU A 105 10.33 2.29 7.44
CA GLU A 105 11.09 1.21 6.80
C GLU A 105 11.19 -0.04 7.66
N ALA A 106 11.35 0.12 8.97
CA ALA A 106 11.45 -0.99 9.91
C ALA A 106 10.19 -1.87 9.90
N LEU A 107 8.98 -1.27 9.87
CA LEU A 107 7.72 -2.01 9.74
C LEU A 107 7.61 -2.71 8.39
N LEU A 108 7.96 -2.04 7.30
CA LEU A 108 7.95 -2.64 5.96
C LEU A 108 8.91 -3.83 5.87
N SER A 109 10.09 -3.70 6.48
CA SER A 109 11.08 -4.78 6.55
C SER A 109 10.56 -5.97 7.37
N ALA A 110 9.87 -5.71 8.48
CA ALA A 110 9.25 -6.76 9.30
C ALA A 110 8.14 -7.50 8.53
N LEU A 111 7.33 -6.80 7.74
CA LEU A 111 6.31 -7.42 6.87
C LEU A 111 6.95 -8.34 5.82
N VAL A 112 8.02 -7.88 5.17
CA VAL A 112 8.76 -8.70 4.18
C VAL A 112 9.37 -9.94 4.84
N ALA A 113 9.99 -9.78 6.00
CA ALA A 113 10.59 -10.89 6.75
C ALA A 113 9.54 -11.91 7.21
N GLY A 114 8.41 -11.45 7.75
CA GLY A 114 7.31 -12.30 8.19
C GLY A 114 6.68 -13.09 7.04
N ALA A 115 6.46 -12.45 5.90
CA ALA A 115 5.96 -13.11 4.69
C ALA A 115 6.91 -14.22 4.21
N ALA A 116 8.20 -13.96 4.23
CA ALA A 116 9.23 -14.92 3.78
C ALA A 116 9.36 -16.12 4.75
N ALA A 117 9.29 -15.87 6.06
CA ALA A 117 9.50 -16.91 7.09
C ALA A 117 8.32 -17.89 7.22
N GLY A 118 7.08 -17.43 7.03
CA GLY A 118 5.89 -18.20 7.38
C GLY A 118 5.25 -18.99 6.24
N GLY A 119 5.72 -18.85 5.00
CA GLY A 119 5.11 -19.49 3.84
C GLY A 119 3.67 -19.05 3.60
N TYR A 120 3.35 -17.81 3.95
CA TYR A 120 2.05 -17.19 3.73
C TYR A 120 1.89 -16.71 2.28
N ASP A 121 0.64 -16.74 1.81
CA ASP A 121 0.26 -16.18 0.52
C ASP A 121 0.01 -14.67 0.62
N ALA A 122 -0.47 -14.19 1.76
CA ALA A 122 -0.57 -12.80 2.14
C ALA A 122 -0.07 -12.58 3.56
N PHE A 123 0.62 -11.47 3.83
CA PHE A 123 1.07 -11.10 5.18
C PHE A 123 0.76 -9.63 5.45
N LEU A 124 -0.07 -9.38 6.48
CA LEU A 124 -0.64 -8.07 6.77
C LEU A 124 -0.38 -7.66 8.22
N PRO A 125 -0.25 -6.36 8.50
CA PRO A 125 -0.24 -5.87 9.86
C PRO A 125 -1.67 -5.83 10.41
N GLU A 126 -1.81 -6.17 11.69
CA GLU A 126 -2.99 -5.87 12.48
C GLU A 126 -3.13 -4.34 12.64
N SER A 127 -4.33 -3.81 12.73
CA SER A 127 -4.59 -2.39 12.95
C SER A 127 -5.71 -2.18 13.97
N SER A 128 -5.70 -1.04 14.63
CA SER A 128 -6.78 -0.57 15.53
C SER A 128 -8.05 -0.17 14.78
N GLY A 129 -7.99 -0.07 13.45
CA GLY A 129 -9.12 0.30 12.61
C GLY A 129 -10.24 -0.74 12.61
N ARG A 130 -11.43 -0.33 12.14
CA ARG A 130 -12.67 -1.15 12.15
C ARG A 130 -12.54 -2.55 11.52
N ARG A 131 -11.57 -2.77 10.65
CA ARG A 131 -11.34 -4.06 9.95
C ARG A 131 -10.30 -4.94 10.64
N GLY A 132 -9.61 -4.43 11.66
CA GLY A 132 -8.56 -5.14 12.39
C GLY A 132 -7.27 -5.40 11.60
N LEU A 133 -7.23 -5.08 10.31
CA LEU A 133 -6.08 -5.29 9.42
C LEU A 133 -5.87 -4.07 8.53
N GLU A 134 -4.61 -3.87 8.07
CA GLU A 134 -4.26 -2.83 7.09
C GLU A 134 -3.85 -3.45 5.74
N PRO A 135 -4.80 -3.72 4.85
CA PRO A 135 -4.52 -4.37 3.58
C PRO A 135 -3.78 -3.48 2.56
N LEU A 136 -3.73 -2.17 2.80
CA LEU A 136 -3.02 -1.24 1.92
C LEU A 136 -1.57 -0.96 2.38
N CYS A 137 -1.08 -1.73 3.35
CA CYS A 137 0.32 -1.79 3.77
C CYS A 137 0.68 -3.25 4.05
N ALA A 138 0.87 -4.08 3.01
CA ALA A 138 0.95 -5.54 3.17
C ALA A 138 1.77 -6.20 2.06
N VAL A 139 2.20 -7.44 2.29
CA VAL A 139 2.87 -8.29 1.29
C VAL A 139 1.88 -9.29 0.72
N TYR A 140 1.86 -9.41 -0.61
CA TYR A 140 0.99 -10.33 -1.34
C TYR A 140 1.80 -11.21 -2.28
N GLY A 141 1.65 -12.52 -2.18
CA GLY A 141 2.27 -13.51 -3.05
C GLY A 141 1.45 -13.77 -4.32
N PRO A 142 2.06 -14.47 -5.30
CA PRO A 142 1.40 -14.79 -6.58
C PRO A 142 0.09 -15.57 -6.45
N ALA A 143 -0.04 -16.42 -5.42
CA ALA A 143 -1.25 -17.20 -5.15
C ALA A 143 -2.49 -16.32 -4.93
N CYS A 144 -2.32 -15.10 -4.43
CA CYS A 144 -3.41 -14.14 -4.25
C CYS A 144 -4.08 -13.74 -5.57
N SER A 145 -3.36 -13.74 -6.70
CA SER A 145 -3.90 -13.29 -7.98
C SER A 145 -5.19 -14.03 -8.36
N ARG A 146 -5.19 -15.37 -8.28
CA ARG A 146 -6.37 -16.18 -8.62
C ARG A 146 -7.54 -15.94 -7.64
N ALA A 147 -7.24 -15.89 -6.35
CA ALA A 147 -8.25 -15.67 -5.32
C ALA A 147 -8.91 -14.30 -5.48
N ILE A 148 -8.10 -13.24 -5.71
CA ILE A 148 -8.61 -11.88 -5.94
C ILE A 148 -9.45 -11.84 -7.23
N ALA A 149 -8.97 -12.43 -8.35
CA ALA A 149 -9.71 -12.45 -9.60
C ALA A 149 -11.11 -13.03 -9.41
N HIS A 150 -11.24 -14.16 -8.69
CA HIS A 150 -12.52 -14.79 -8.40
C HIS A 150 -13.45 -13.86 -7.60
N ARG A 151 -12.95 -13.13 -6.60
CA ARG A 151 -13.75 -12.16 -5.84
C ARG A 151 -14.21 -10.99 -6.72
N LEU A 152 -13.32 -10.45 -7.55
CA LEU A 152 -13.65 -9.39 -8.48
C LEU A 152 -14.71 -9.81 -9.51
N ASP A 153 -14.66 -11.06 -10.02
CA ASP A 153 -15.66 -11.63 -10.94
C ASP A 153 -17.05 -11.69 -10.29
N ASN A 154 -17.11 -11.88 -8.97
CA ASN A 154 -18.34 -11.91 -8.19
C ASN A 154 -18.78 -10.51 -7.68
N GLY A 155 -18.07 -9.44 -8.03
CA GLY A 155 -18.40 -8.09 -7.57
C GLY A 155 -18.04 -7.80 -6.11
N GLU A 156 -17.23 -8.65 -5.48
CA GLU A 156 -16.76 -8.48 -4.11
C GLU A 156 -15.51 -7.58 -4.09
N LEU A 157 -15.69 -6.29 -3.78
CA LEU A 157 -14.63 -5.28 -3.92
C LEU A 157 -13.88 -4.96 -2.61
N GLN A 158 -14.21 -5.63 -1.51
CA GLN A 158 -13.50 -5.41 -0.24
C GLN A 158 -12.08 -5.96 -0.32
N ALA A 159 -11.10 -5.17 0.12
CA ALA A 159 -9.67 -5.49 0.00
C ALA A 159 -9.26 -6.80 0.70
N ILE A 160 -10.05 -7.30 1.64
CA ILE A 160 -9.80 -8.55 2.38
C ILE A 160 -10.75 -9.69 2.00
N SER A 161 -11.64 -9.52 1.01
CA SER A 161 -12.65 -10.53 0.65
C SER A 161 -12.07 -11.89 0.24
N PHE A 162 -10.87 -11.90 -0.31
CA PHE A 162 -10.18 -13.10 -0.78
C PHE A 162 -9.40 -13.86 0.31
N HIS A 163 -9.27 -13.30 1.52
CA HIS A 163 -8.48 -13.90 2.59
C HIS A 163 -8.88 -15.33 2.96
N PRO A 164 -10.18 -15.73 2.92
CA PRO A 164 -10.56 -17.12 3.17
C PRO A 164 -10.00 -18.14 2.16
N ASP A 165 -9.54 -17.68 1.00
CA ASP A 165 -9.09 -18.55 -0.09
C ASP A 165 -7.56 -18.69 -0.16
N VAL A 166 -6.82 -18.05 0.77
CA VAL A 166 -5.34 -18.02 0.80
C VAL A 166 -4.83 -18.16 2.23
N ARG A 167 -3.54 -18.50 2.38
CA ARG A 167 -2.88 -18.53 3.69
C ARG A 167 -2.48 -17.12 4.11
N VAL A 168 -3.18 -16.57 5.09
CA VAL A 168 -2.93 -15.24 5.62
C VAL A 168 -2.11 -15.33 6.89
N GLY A 169 -0.96 -14.64 6.91
CA GLY A 169 -0.21 -14.34 8.12
C GLY A 169 -0.49 -12.92 8.60
N ILE A 170 -0.38 -12.71 9.90
CA ILE A 170 -0.65 -11.42 10.53
C ILE A 170 0.52 -11.02 11.40
N LEU A 171 1.02 -9.79 11.23
CA LEU A 171 1.90 -9.15 12.19
C LEU A 171 1.05 -8.57 13.32
N PRO A 172 1.16 -9.09 14.56
CA PRO A 172 0.26 -8.71 15.66
C PRO A 172 0.42 -7.24 16.06
N LEU A 173 -0.66 -6.62 16.52
CA LEU A 173 -0.67 -5.22 16.97
C LEU A 173 0.36 -4.96 18.08
N ALA A 174 0.61 -5.94 18.93
CA ALA A 174 1.62 -5.85 19.98
C ALA A 174 3.04 -5.66 19.43
N GLU A 175 3.36 -6.32 18.31
CA GLU A 175 4.65 -6.16 17.63
C GLU A 175 4.74 -4.85 16.85
N ILE A 176 3.62 -4.40 16.27
CA ILE A 176 3.56 -3.14 15.52
C ILE A 176 3.87 -1.94 16.41
N LYS A 177 3.46 -1.97 17.68
CA LYS A 177 3.77 -0.92 18.66
C LYS A 177 5.26 -0.67 18.86
N ALA A 178 6.12 -1.63 18.55
CA ALA A 178 7.57 -1.45 18.61
C ALA A 178 8.09 -0.48 17.51
N PHE A 179 7.30 -0.25 16.43
CA PHE A 179 7.63 0.66 15.34
C PHE A 179 7.02 2.06 15.52
N GLY A 180 6.11 2.24 16.46
CA GLY A 180 5.41 3.49 16.75
C GLY A 180 3.95 3.28 17.13
N ASP A 181 3.20 4.39 17.26
CA ASP A 181 1.75 4.36 17.49
C ASP A 181 1.04 3.85 16.22
N PRO A 182 0.31 2.72 16.27
CA PRO A 182 -0.38 2.16 15.11
C PRO A 182 -1.36 3.14 14.44
N ASP A 183 -2.01 4.03 15.20
CA ASP A 183 -2.95 5.03 14.67
C ASP A 183 -2.21 6.14 13.89
N GLU A 184 -0.94 6.39 14.21
CA GLU A 184 -0.10 7.31 13.45
C GLU A 184 0.58 6.59 12.26
N LEU A 185 1.07 5.37 12.46
CA LEU A 185 1.74 4.60 11.41
C LEU A 185 0.85 4.37 10.18
N PHE A 186 -0.42 4.01 10.41
CA PHE A 186 -1.39 3.74 9.34
C PHE A 186 -2.31 4.94 9.05
N PHE A 187 -1.92 6.13 9.48
CA PHE A 187 -2.70 7.33 9.23
C PHE A 187 -2.78 7.65 7.74
N ASN A 188 -4.02 7.76 7.23
CA ASN A 188 -4.29 8.10 5.82
C ASN A 188 -4.70 9.56 5.67
N VAL A 189 -4.09 10.28 4.73
CA VAL A 189 -4.43 11.66 4.40
C VAL A 189 -5.54 11.67 3.35
N ASN A 190 -6.79 11.84 3.81
CA ASN A 190 -8.00 11.80 2.97
C ASN A 190 -8.74 13.13 2.85
N THR A 191 -8.57 14.02 3.82
CA THR A 191 -9.26 15.31 3.91
C THR A 191 -8.28 16.44 4.25
N PRO A 192 -8.63 17.72 4.03
CA PRO A 192 -7.81 18.84 4.49
C PRO A 192 -7.51 18.81 6.00
N ALA A 193 -8.45 18.32 6.82
CA ALA A 193 -8.23 18.13 8.25
C ALA A 193 -7.17 17.06 8.53
N ASP A 194 -7.17 15.96 7.74
CA ASP A 194 -6.13 14.93 7.85
C ASP A 194 -4.75 15.49 7.47
N LEU A 195 -4.69 16.34 6.44
CA LEU A 195 -3.43 16.99 6.06
C LEU A 195 -2.90 17.89 7.18
N ALA A 196 -3.74 18.70 7.77
CA ALA A 196 -3.36 19.55 8.90
C ALA A 196 -2.88 18.71 10.11
N ARG A 197 -3.55 17.58 10.38
CA ARG A 197 -3.13 16.62 11.39
C ARG A 197 -1.78 15.97 11.05
N ALA A 198 -1.59 15.54 9.80
CA ALA A 198 -0.32 14.96 9.34
C ALA A 198 0.84 15.95 9.47
N GLU A 199 0.62 17.23 9.15
CA GLU A 199 1.61 18.29 9.37
C GLU A 199 1.96 18.46 10.85
N ALA A 200 0.98 18.40 11.75
CA ALA A 200 1.21 18.47 13.20
C ALA A 200 2.00 17.26 13.70
N LEU A 201 1.69 16.05 13.21
CA LEU A 201 2.43 14.81 13.50
C LEU A 201 3.87 14.89 13.01
N SER A 202 4.08 15.32 11.77
CA SER A 202 5.42 15.45 11.18
C SER A 202 6.36 16.34 11.98
N ARG A 203 5.84 17.43 12.59
CA ARG A 203 6.63 18.31 13.47
C ARG A 203 7.04 17.69 14.81
N ARG A 204 6.38 16.61 15.25
CA ARG A 204 6.72 15.89 16.48
C ARG A 204 7.80 14.82 16.25
N HIS A 205 7.96 14.37 15.01
CA HIS A 205 8.88 13.30 14.63
C HIS A 205 10.09 13.79 13.83
N GLY A 206 10.22 15.08 13.56
CA GLY A 206 11.38 15.75 12.95
C GLY A 206 12.17 16.50 13.97
#